data_8f00cda60d9a8184413679ed177058fc
#
_entry.id   8f00cda60d9a8184413679ed177058fc
#
_cell.length_a   1.000
_cell.length_b   1.000
_cell.length_c   1.000
_cell.angle_alpha   90.00
_cell.angle_beta   90.00
_cell.angle_gamma   90.00
#
_symmetry.space_group_name_H-M   'P 1'
#
loop_
_entity.id
_entity.type
_entity.pdbx_description
1 polymer ?
#
loop_
_entity_poly.entity_id
_entity_poly.type
_entity_poly.pdbx_seq_one_letter_code
_entity_poly.pdbx_strand_id
1 'polypeptide(L)'
;MLTAATAQEVADAYGLGGSATLTGPVARGQLGQVWRLDTGEGSHAVKEWFATPDLDEASRDADLVDAARQEGVVTPAIRRTPSGDVATSVDGTAVRVFEWVDLQPRSRRLDPVAVGRALAALHRAGTPTDRPVDNWFATGLGEQRWHDVHQRVVDEGAPFAGQLGALVDQLVAVEAVIEPHEAPIVCHRDLWADNVLATRDGRVCVIDFENLGPADPSQELAMVLFEFGDDDPSRARLLHTAYRDAGGPARVTRRGHFTMLVAEQAHIGQLACSRWVGASSDSERERLASWFLEIPDDPVTLPRIDRVLAAVT
;
A
#
# COMPACT_ATOMS: atom_id res chain seq x y z
N MET A 1 -22.36 -9.60 -3.77
CA MET A 1 -21.09 -9.91 -4.45
C MET A 1 -21.32 -9.93 -5.95
N LEU A 2 -20.39 -9.34 -6.71
CA LEU A 2 -20.46 -9.33 -8.18
C LEU A 2 -20.40 -10.74 -8.75
N THR A 3 -21.04 -10.92 -9.90
CA THR A 3 -21.05 -12.14 -10.71
C THR A 3 -21.00 -11.75 -12.19
N ALA A 4 -20.78 -12.70 -13.08
CA ALA A 4 -20.87 -12.44 -14.52
C ALA A 4 -22.24 -11.86 -14.94
N ALA A 5 -23.31 -12.17 -14.21
CA ALA A 5 -24.66 -11.66 -14.49
C ALA A 5 -24.82 -10.16 -14.18
N THR A 6 -24.01 -9.58 -13.26
CA THR A 6 -24.07 -8.15 -12.89
C THR A 6 -23.23 -7.26 -13.81
N ALA A 7 -22.57 -7.81 -14.81
CA ALA A 7 -21.68 -7.06 -15.71
C ALA A 7 -22.37 -5.87 -16.38
N GLN A 8 -23.59 -6.09 -16.92
CA GLN A 8 -24.34 -5.03 -17.58
C GLN A 8 -24.79 -3.95 -16.62
N GLU A 9 -25.20 -4.33 -15.40
CA GLU A 9 -25.62 -3.37 -14.38
C GLU A 9 -24.46 -2.45 -13.96
N VAL A 10 -23.23 -2.99 -13.84
CA VAL A 10 -22.03 -2.17 -13.58
C VAL A 10 -21.78 -1.21 -14.75
N ALA A 11 -21.83 -1.71 -16.00
CA ALA A 11 -21.61 -0.89 -17.18
C ALA A 11 -22.65 0.25 -17.28
N ASP A 12 -23.93 -0.05 -17.06
CA ASP A 12 -25.02 0.92 -17.10
C ASP A 12 -24.89 1.98 -16.00
N ALA A 13 -24.50 1.56 -14.78
CA ALA A 13 -24.29 2.46 -13.64
C ALA A 13 -23.19 3.50 -13.89
N TYR A 14 -22.20 3.17 -14.70
CA TYR A 14 -21.11 4.07 -15.07
C TYR A 14 -21.23 4.68 -16.49
N GLY A 15 -22.35 4.41 -17.17
CA GLY A 15 -22.57 4.89 -18.54
C GLY A 15 -21.59 4.35 -19.56
N LEU A 16 -21.05 3.15 -19.34
CA LEU A 16 -20.13 2.44 -20.26
C LEU A 16 -20.94 1.69 -21.29
N GLY A 17 -21.03 2.22 -22.50
CA GLY A 17 -21.91 1.71 -23.53
C GLY A 17 -21.60 0.29 -24.02
N GLY A 18 -22.60 -0.33 -24.68
CA GLY A 18 -22.49 -1.63 -25.35
C GLY A 18 -22.74 -2.83 -24.43
N SER A 19 -22.42 -4.03 -24.94
CA SER A 19 -22.50 -5.25 -24.14
C SER A 19 -21.32 -5.34 -23.17
N ALA A 20 -21.57 -5.80 -21.95
CA ALA A 20 -20.58 -5.89 -20.90
C ALA A 20 -20.28 -7.36 -20.53
N THR A 21 -19.03 -7.66 -20.25
CA THR A 21 -18.57 -8.96 -19.74
C THR A 21 -17.67 -8.76 -18.54
N LEU A 22 -17.99 -9.41 -17.42
CA LEU A 22 -17.21 -9.38 -16.18
C LEU A 22 -16.43 -10.68 -16.02
N THR A 23 -15.11 -10.55 -15.83
CA THR A 23 -14.18 -11.69 -15.69
C THR A 23 -13.38 -11.54 -14.38
N GLY A 24 -13.23 -12.63 -13.64
CA GLY A 24 -12.41 -12.63 -12.43
C GLY A 24 -13.07 -13.29 -11.24
N PRO A 25 -12.68 -12.90 -10.00
CA PRO A 25 -11.78 -11.80 -9.67
C PRO A 25 -10.35 -12.03 -10.16
N VAL A 26 -9.71 -10.96 -10.67
CA VAL A 26 -8.32 -10.97 -11.16
C VAL A 26 -7.31 -10.64 -10.08
N ALA A 27 -7.76 -9.97 -9.01
CA ALA A 27 -7.00 -9.70 -7.80
C ALA A 27 -7.92 -9.68 -6.58
N ARG A 28 -7.38 -10.00 -5.41
CA ARG A 28 -8.10 -9.97 -4.14
C ARG A 28 -7.20 -9.43 -3.04
N GLY A 29 -7.65 -8.36 -2.38
CA GLY A 29 -7.04 -7.76 -1.21
C GLY A 29 -7.84 -8.03 0.06
N GLN A 30 -7.51 -7.28 1.12
CA GLN A 30 -8.19 -7.39 2.41
C GLN A 30 -9.55 -6.68 2.44
N LEU A 31 -9.67 -5.55 1.72
CA LEU A 31 -10.88 -4.70 1.74
C LEU A 31 -11.83 -5.02 0.58
N GLY A 32 -11.36 -5.74 -0.44
CA GLY A 32 -12.16 -6.03 -1.62
C GLY A 32 -11.46 -6.91 -2.63
N GLN A 33 -12.06 -7.01 -3.80
CA GLN A 33 -11.51 -7.73 -4.94
C GLN A 33 -11.72 -6.95 -6.24
N VAL A 34 -10.89 -7.24 -7.24
CA VAL A 34 -10.88 -6.55 -8.51
C VAL A 34 -11.33 -7.50 -9.62
N TRP A 35 -12.26 -7.04 -10.44
CA TRP A 35 -12.75 -7.71 -11.63
C TRP A 35 -12.32 -6.97 -12.89
N ARG A 36 -12.22 -7.68 -14.00
CA ARG A 36 -12.08 -7.06 -15.31
C ARG A 36 -13.46 -6.96 -15.95
N LEU A 37 -13.83 -5.74 -16.36
CA LEU A 37 -15.05 -5.46 -17.12
C LEU A 37 -14.67 -5.05 -18.53
N ASP A 38 -15.03 -5.85 -19.51
CA ASP A 38 -14.89 -5.53 -20.92
C ASP A 38 -16.22 -5.01 -21.47
N THR A 39 -16.21 -3.84 -22.14
CA THR A 39 -17.37 -3.17 -22.72
C THR A 39 -17.09 -2.76 -24.17
N GLY A 40 -18.08 -2.20 -24.87
CA GLY A 40 -17.88 -1.63 -26.19
C GLY A 40 -16.88 -0.44 -26.23
N GLU A 41 -16.63 0.20 -25.08
CA GLU A 41 -15.70 1.32 -24.93
C GLU A 41 -14.29 0.90 -24.48
N GLY A 42 -14.07 -0.39 -24.20
CA GLY A 42 -12.79 -0.92 -23.77
C GLY A 42 -12.87 -1.69 -22.46
N SER A 43 -11.68 -1.93 -21.87
CA SER A 43 -11.54 -2.66 -20.62
C SER A 43 -11.47 -1.72 -19.41
N HIS A 44 -12.03 -2.16 -18.29
CA HIS A 44 -12.06 -1.45 -17.03
C HIS A 44 -11.73 -2.38 -15.86
N ALA A 45 -11.17 -1.85 -14.79
CA ALA A 45 -11.03 -2.56 -13.52
C ALA A 45 -12.20 -2.16 -12.60
N VAL A 46 -12.92 -3.15 -12.08
CA VAL A 46 -14.02 -2.94 -11.13
C VAL A 46 -13.60 -3.42 -9.77
N LYS A 47 -13.39 -2.50 -8.83
CA LYS A 47 -13.17 -2.83 -7.43
C LYS A 47 -14.53 -3.06 -6.77
N GLU A 48 -14.69 -4.22 -6.17
CA GLU A 48 -15.80 -4.62 -5.32
C GLU A 48 -15.33 -4.59 -3.87
N TRP A 49 -15.95 -3.79 -3.00
CA TRP A 49 -15.64 -3.79 -1.58
C TRP A 49 -16.41 -4.87 -0.82
N PHE A 50 -15.76 -5.51 0.17
CA PHE A 50 -16.41 -6.50 1.04
C PHE A 50 -17.30 -5.85 2.12
N ALA A 51 -17.07 -4.56 2.43
CA ALA A 51 -17.90 -3.74 3.30
C ALA A 51 -18.18 -2.41 2.61
N THR A 52 -19.26 -1.74 2.96
CA THR A 52 -19.58 -0.42 2.41
C THR A 52 -18.52 0.58 2.81
N PRO A 53 -17.82 1.24 1.85
CA PRO A 53 -16.80 2.24 2.15
C PRO A 53 -17.43 3.54 2.67
N ASP A 54 -16.63 4.38 3.33
CA ASP A 54 -16.98 5.77 3.55
C ASP A 54 -16.90 6.52 2.20
N LEU A 55 -18.03 7.01 1.71
CA LEU A 55 -18.11 7.68 0.40
C LEU A 55 -17.42 9.04 0.38
N ASP A 56 -17.35 9.73 1.52
CA ASP A 56 -16.65 11.01 1.61
C ASP A 56 -15.11 10.76 1.57
N GLU A 57 -14.65 9.71 2.22
CA GLU A 57 -13.26 9.26 2.11
C GLU A 57 -12.94 8.83 0.68
N ALA A 58 -13.77 7.99 0.10
CA ALA A 58 -13.64 7.55 -1.28
C ALA A 58 -13.60 8.71 -2.30
N SER A 59 -14.30 9.82 -2.03
CA SER A 59 -14.23 11.02 -2.87
C SER A 59 -12.94 11.79 -2.69
N ARG A 60 -12.45 11.93 -1.46
CA ARG A 60 -11.12 12.56 -1.19
C ARG A 60 -9.98 11.77 -1.83
N ASP A 61 -10.06 10.44 -1.83
CA ASP A 61 -9.09 9.59 -2.51
C ASP A 61 -9.08 9.86 -4.02
N ALA A 62 -10.27 9.99 -4.62
CA ALA A 62 -10.39 10.29 -6.04
C ALA A 62 -9.80 11.66 -6.41
N ASP A 63 -9.97 12.66 -5.57
CA ASP A 63 -9.42 14.00 -5.79
C ASP A 63 -7.87 13.97 -5.76
N LEU A 64 -7.27 13.17 -4.85
CA LEU A 64 -5.81 13.02 -4.84
C LEU A 64 -5.30 12.18 -6.04
N VAL A 65 -6.03 11.14 -6.45
CA VAL A 65 -5.70 10.40 -7.69
C VAL A 65 -5.68 11.36 -8.90
N ASP A 66 -6.70 12.22 -9.02
CA ASP A 66 -6.78 13.19 -10.11
C ASP A 66 -5.63 14.21 -10.03
N ALA A 67 -5.29 14.71 -8.83
CA ALA A 67 -4.15 15.61 -8.61
C ALA A 67 -2.81 14.93 -8.94
N ALA A 68 -2.60 13.69 -8.52
CA ALA A 68 -1.40 12.91 -8.84
C ALA A 68 -1.24 12.69 -10.35
N ARG A 69 -2.33 12.42 -11.06
CA ARG A 69 -2.33 12.32 -12.52
C ARG A 69 -1.94 13.65 -13.19
N GLN A 70 -2.40 14.78 -12.68
CA GLN A 70 -2.02 16.11 -13.16
C GLN A 70 -0.52 16.40 -12.95
N GLU A 71 0.06 15.88 -11.87
CA GLU A 71 1.51 15.92 -11.59
C GLU A 71 2.31 14.90 -12.43
N GLY A 72 1.66 14.09 -13.26
CA GLY A 72 2.30 13.13 -14.15
C GLY A 72 2.48 11.73 -13.59
N VAL A 73 1.89 11.40 -12.45
CA VAL A 73 1.87 10.02 -11.93
C VAL A 73 1.04 9.14 -12.87
N VAL A 74 1.60 8.02 -13.29
CA VAL A 74 0.84 7.00 -14.00
C VAL A 74 0.03 6.21 -12.98
N THR A 75 -1.28 6.35 -13.02
CA THR A 75 -2.23 5.62 -12.18
C THR A 75 -3.55 5.46 -12.93
N PRO A 76 -4.30 4.34 -12.73
CA PRO A 76 -5.60 4.17 -13.36
C PRO A 76 -6.55 5.32 -13.05
N ALA A 77 -7.16 5.93 -14.07
CA ALA A 77 -8.19 6.95 -13.86
C ALA A 77 -9.43 6.34 -13.21
N ILE A 78 -9.99 7.03 -12.22
CA ILE A 78 -11.29 6.67 -11.65
C ILE A 78 -12.38 7.09 -12.63
N ARG A 79 -13.24 6.15 -13.00
CA ARG A 79 -14.46 6.44 -13.75
C ARG A 79 -15.52 6.97 -12.79
N ARG A 80 -16.18 8.04 -13.19
CA ARG A 80 -17.32 8.59 -12.43
C ARG A 80 -18.63 8.13 -13.07
N THR A 81 -19.65 7.96 -12.25
CA THR A 81 -21.02 7.72 -12.74
C THR A 81 -21.52 8.94 -13.55
N PRO A 82 -22.61 8.84 -14.32
CA PRO A 82 -23.22 10.00 -14.99
C PRO A 82 -23.64 11.13 -14.04
N SER A 83 -23.89 10.83 -12.75
CA SER A 83 -24.15 11.83 -11.69
C SER A 83 -22.86 12.45 -11.11
N GLY A 84 -21.69 11.94 -11.46
CA GLY A 84 -20.39 12.41 -10.99
C GLY A 84 -19.83 11.64 -9.78
N ASP A 85 -20.53 10.63 -9.29
CA ASP A 85 -20.12 9.85 -8.13
C ASP A 85 -18.92 8.96 -8.45
N VAL A 86 -17.99 8.81 -7.50
CA VAL A 86 -16.78 7.98 -7.63
C VAL A 86 -16.99 6.50 -7.31
N ALA A 87 -18.11 6.18 -6.69
CA ALA A 87 -18.53 4.83 -6.33
C ALA A 87 -20.06 4.75 -6.38
N THR A 88 -20.58 3.54 -6.57
CA THR A 88 -22.02 3.28 -6.56
C THR A 88 -22.33 1.90 -5.99
N SER A 89 -23.61 1.57 -5.84
CA SER A 89 -24.06 0.23 -5.43
C SER A 89 -24.68 -0.49 -6.62
N VAL A 90 -24.22 -1.71 -6.88
CA VAL A 90 -24.78 -2.63 -7.88
C VAL A 90 -25.18 -3.92 -7.16
N ASP A 91 -26.45 -4.29 -7.22
CA ASP A 91 -27.01 -5.44 -6.49
C ASP A 91 -26.62 -5.46 -4.99
N GLY A 92 -26.71 -4.28 -4.34
CA GLY A 92 -26.35 -4.13 -2.93
C GLY A 92 -24.86 -4.19 -2.62
N THR A 93 -24.01 -4.27 -3.63
CA THR A 93 -22.54 -4.32 -3.50
C THR A 93 -21.93 -2.99 -3.91
N ALA A 94 -21.09 -2.41 -3.06
CA ALA A 94 -20.37 -1.18 -3.38
C ALA A 94 -19.27 -1.47 -4.41
N VAL A 95 -19.22 -0.63 -5.45
CA VAL A 95 -18.27 -0.78 -6.56
C VAL A 95 -17.67 0.55 -6.98
N ARG A 96 -16.39 0.51 -7.42
CA ARG A 96 -15.68 1.62 -8.08
C ARG A 96 -15.06 1.10 -9.37
N VAL A 97 -15.16 1.89 -10.42
CA VAL A 97 -14.60 1.54 -11.73
C VAL A 97 -13.38 2.42 -12.02
N PHE A 98 -12.35 1.78 -12.57
CA PHE A 98 -11.10 2.40 -12.99
C PHE A 98 -10.84 2.10 -14.47
N GLU A 99 -10.00 2.90 -15.09
CA GLU A 99 -9.32 2.55 -16.32
C GLU A 99 -8.55 1.23 -16.15
N TRP A 100 -8.62 0.34 -17.16
CA TRP A 100 -7.78 -0.86 -17.14
C TRP A 100 -6.35 -0.52 -17.55
N VAL A 101 -5.39 -0.96 -16.74
CA VAL A 101 -3.97 -0.87 -17.04
C VAL A 101 -3.36 -2.26 -17.00
N ASP A 102 -2.67 -2.66 -18.06
CA ASP A 102 -1.93 -3.93 -18.09
C ASP A 102 -0.65 -3.78 -17.23
N LEU A 103 -0.69 -4.38 -16.05
CA LEU A 103 0.40 -4.34 -15.08
C LEU A 103 1.23 -5.62 -15.17
N GLN A 104 2.52 -5.50 -14.94
CA GLN A 104 3.45 -6.61 -14.78
C GLN A 104 3.40 -7.14 -13.32
N PRO A 105 3.87 -8.37 -13.08
CA PRO A 105 4.00 -8.87 -11.70
C PRO A 105 4.86 -7.96 -10.83
N ARG A 106 4.58 -7.98 -9.50
CA ARG A 106 5.34 -7.21 -8.51
C ARG A 106 6.86 -7.42 -8.66
N SER A 107 7.61 -6.34 -8.49
CA SER A 107 9.07 -6.39 -8.53
C SER A 107 9.68 -5.22 -7.76
N ARG A 108 10.59 -5.51 -6.85
CA ARG A 108 11.45 -4.50 -6.21
C ARG A 108 12.54 -3.97 -7.14
N ARG A 109 12.67 -4.53 -8.35
CA ARG A 109 13.71 -4.19 -9.34
C ARG A 109 13.22 -3.21 -10.41
N LEU A 110 12.20 -2.41 -10.12
CA LEU A 110 11.76 -1.32 -11.01
C LEU A 110 12.91 -0.33 -11.25
N ASP A 111 12.84 0.45 -12.32
CA ASP A 111 13.78 1.54 -12.55
C ASP A 111 13.75 2.54 -11.38
N PRO A 112 14.84 2.68 -10.60
CA PRO A 112 14.86 3.53 -9.41
C PRO A 112 14.63 5.02 -9.76
N VAL A 113 15.02 5.45 -10.96
CA VAL A 113 14.80 6.84 -11.42
C VAL A 113 13.30 7.08 -11.65
N ALA A 114 12.61 6.13 -12.27
CA ALA A 114 11.18 6.23 -12.50
C ALA A 114 10.38 6.18 -11.18
N VAL A 115 10.76 5.31 -10.23
CA VAL A 115 10.15 5.26 -8.89
C VAL A 115 10.34 6.58 -8.14
N GLY A 116 11.56 7.13 -8.12
CA GLY A 116 11.85 8.39 -7.45
C GLY A 116 11.05 9.57 -8.03
N ARG A 117 10.90 9.63 -9.35
CA ARG A 117 10.08 10.65 -10.03
C ARG A 117 8.59 10.51 -9.71
N ALA A 118 8.07 9.29 -9.72
CA ALA A 118 6.67 9.01 -9.39
C ALA A 118 6.35 9.44 -7.95
N LEU A 119 7.22 9.08 -7.00
CA LEU A 119 7.07 9.50 -5.59
C LEU A 119 7.14 11.02 -5.42
N ALA A 120 8.07 11.70 -6.11
CA ALA A 120 8.15 13.15 -6.06
C ALA A 120 6.86 13.83 -6.57
N ALA A 121 6.26 13.29 -7.62
CA ALA A 121 5.00 13.77 -8.16
C ALA A 121 3.83 13.52 -7.19
N LEU A 122 3.77 12.34 -6.54
CA LEU A 122 2.79 12.04 -5.48
C LEU A 122 2.89 13.03 -4.32
N HIS A 123 4.10 13.29 -3.83
CA HIS A 123 4.29 14.23 -2.71
C HIS A 123 3.99 15.69 -3.09
N ARG A 124 4.15 16.09 -4.36
CA ARG A 124 3.72 17.42 -4.83
C ARG A 124 2.20 17.54 -4.95
N ALA A 125 1.53 16.45 -5.29
CA ALA A 125 0.06 16.37 -5.29
C ALA A 125 -0.52 16.39 -3.87
N GLY A 126 0.22 15.87 -2.88
CA GLY A 126 -0.19 15.84 -1.47
C GLY A 126 -0.32 17.24 -0.88
N THR A 127 -1.41 17.48 -0.16
CA THR A 127 -1.67 18.75 0.51
C THR A 127 -1.25 18.72 1.97
N PRO A 128 -0.70 19.82 2.52
CA PRO A 128 -0.45 19.94 3.97
C PRO A 128 -1.72 19.69 4.78
N THR A 129 -1.57 19.04 5.93
CA THR A 129 -2.69 18.70 6.79
C THR A 129 -2.28 18.80 8.26
N ASP A 130 -3.22 19.24 9.11
CA ASP A 130 -3.12 19.26 10.57
C ASP A 130 -3.83 18.07 11.24
N ARG A 131 -4.41 17.17 10.42
CA ARG A 131 -5.00 15.93 10.92
C ARG A 131 -3.91 15.05 11.55
N PRO A 132 -4.20 14.34 12.65
CA PRO A 132 -3.22 13.46 13.28
C PRO A 132 -2.81 12.33 12.34
N VAL A 133 -1.53 11.99 12.37
CA VAL A 133 -1.04 10.75 11.75
C VAL A 133 -1.55 9.56 12.55
N ASP A 134 -2.06 8.55 11.88
CA ASP A 134 -2.56 7.33 12.51
C ASP A 134 -1.42 6.58 13.21
N ASN A 135 -1.70 6.06 14.40
CA ASN A 135 -0.75 5.28 15.19
C ASN A 135 -0.17 4.08 14.43
N TRP A 136 -0.91 3.54 13.48
CA TRP A 136 -0.43 2.48 12.58
C TRP A 136 0.88 2.86 11.86
N PHE A 137 1.06 4.14 11.55
CA PHE A 137 2.21 4.67 10.83
C PHE A 137 3.20 5.46 11.71
N ALA A 138 2.87 5.68 12.99
CA ALA A 138 3.60 6.59 13.85
C ALA A 138 4.11 5.98 15.16
N THR A 139 3.61 4.81 15.57
CA THR A 139 3.97 4.21 16.86
C THR A 139 4.32 2.73 16.71
N GLY A 140 5.31 2.27 17.49
CA GLY A 140 5.60 0.83 17.63
C GLY A 140 4.65 0.13 18.61
N LEU A 141 4.83 -1.15 18.76
CA LEU A 141 4.10 -1.96 19.73
C LEU A 141 4.72 -1.89 21.14
N GLY A 142 6.04 -1.78 21.21
CA GLY A 142 6.80 -1.88 22.44
C GLY A 142 7.03 -3.31 22.93
N GLU A 143 8.02 -3.46 23.79
CA GLU A 143 8.51 -4.75 24.29
C GLU A 143 7.39 -5.62 24.87
N GLN A 144 6.60 -5.07 25.80
CA GLN A 144 5.55 -5.83 26.47
C GLN A 144 4.52 -6.39 25.47
N ARG A 145 4.10 -5.59 24.50
CA ARG A 145 3.12 -6.02 23.50
C ARG A 145 3.67 -7.11 22.59
N TRP A 146 4.95 -7.04 22.22
CA TRP A 146 5.60 -8.11 21.45
C TRP A 146 5.67 -9.42 22.22
N HIS A 147 5.99 -9.38 23.52
CA HIS A 147 5.95 -10.57 24.38
C HIS A 147 4.55 -11.14 24.52
N ASP A 148 3.52 -10.28 24.68
CA ASP A 148 2.13 -10.74 24.75
C ASP A 148 1.68 -11.40 23.44
N VAL A 149 2.04 -10.83 22.28
CA VAL A 149 1.75 -11.41 20.96
C VAL A 149 2.44 -12.76 20.80
N HIS A 150 3.73 -12.86 21.15
CA HIS A 150 4.49 -14.11 21.10
C HIS A 150 3.86 -15.19 22.01
N GLN A 151 3.55 -14.85 23.26
CA GLN A 151 2.95 -15.81 24.17
C GLN A 151 1.62 -16.36 23.65
N ARG A 152 0.77 -15.50 23.09
CA ARG A 152 -0.52 -15.92 22.52
C ARG A 152 -0.36 -16.92 21.37
N VAL A 153 0.58 -16.68 20.43
CA VAL A 153 0.81 -17.63 19.33
C VAL A 153 1.46 -18.93 19.80
N VAL A 154 2.25 -18.91 20.89
CA VAL A 154 2.77 -20.11 21.56
C VAL A 154 1.63 -20.92 22.17
N ASP A 155 0.74 -20.27 22.93
CA ASP A 155 -0.39 -20.93 23.62
C ASP A 155 -1.34 -21.59 22.62
N GLU A 156 -1.52 -20.98 21.44
CA GLU A 156 -2.36 -21.51 20.35
C GLU A 156 -1.62 -22.48 19.42
N GLY A 157 -0.32 -22.74 19.65
CA GLY A 157 0.46 -23.71 18.90
C GLY A 157 0.78 -23.28 17.45
N ALA A 158 0.99 -21.97 17.21
CA ALA A 158 1.31 -21.48 15.89
C ALA A 158 2.63 -22.07 15.35
N PRO A 159 2.68 -22.52 14.08
CA PRO A 159 3.87 -23.15 13.51
C PRO A 159 5.06 -22.21 13.42
N PHE A 160 4.82 -20.89 13.43
CA PHE A 160 5.83 -19.83 13.35
C PHE A 160 6.20 -19.23 14.73
N ALA A 161 5.65 -19.74 15.83
CA ALA A 161 5.91 -19.17 17.17
C ALA A 161 7.41 -19.10 17.50
N GLY A 162 8.18 -20.14 17.11
CA GLY A 162 9.63 -20.14 17.28
C GLY A 162 10.36 -19.06 16.51
N GLN A 163 9.94 -18.79 15.25
CA GLN A 163 10.51 -17.73 14.43
C GLN A 163 10.19 -16.35 15.03
N LEU A 164 8.93 -16.13 15.47
CA LEU A 164 8.59 -14.87 16.14
C LEU A 164 9.42 -14.69 17.42
N GLY A 165 9.52 -15.73 18.28
CA GLY A 165 10.32 -15.65 19.50
C GLY A 165 11.78 -15.27 19.26
N ALA A 166 12.38 -15.79 18.19
CA ALA A 166 13.75 -15.43 17.79
C ALA A 166 13.90 -13.99 17.29
N LEU A 167 12.80 -13.34 16.89
CA LEU A 167 12.80 -11.99 16.32
C LEU A 167 12.40 -10.90 17.33
N VAL A 168 11.76 -11.23 18.46
CA VAL A 168 11.19 -10.23 19.39
C VAL A 168 12.22 -9.17 19.78
N ASP A 169 13.41 -9.57 20.20
CA ASP A 169 14.47 -8.61 20.61
C ASP A 169 14.86 -7.68 19.47
N GLN A 170 14.92 -8.18 18.24
CA GLN A 170 15.25 -7.38 17.06
C GLN A 170 14.10 -6.43 16.70
N LEU A 171 12.85 -6.88 16.77
CA LEU A 171 11.68 -6.05 16.54
C LEU A 171 11.60 -4.90 17.55
N VAL A 172 11.82 -5.19 18.83
CA VAL A 172 11.91 -4.16 19.89
C VAL A 172 13.07 -3.20 19.65
N ALA A 173 14.25 -3.72 19.30
CA ALA A 173 15.42 -2.88 19.08
C ALA A 173 15.26 -1.92 17.90
N VAL A 174 14.58 -2.35 16.81
CA VAL A 174 14.36 -1.48 15.65
C VAL A 174 13.34 -0.38 15.93
N GLU A 175 12.38 -0.59 16.83
CA GLU A 175 11.43 0.44 17.26
C GLU A 175 12.10 1.65 17.93
N ALA A 176 13.36 1.53 18.36
CA ALA A 176 14.12 2.66 18.89
C ALA A 176 14.38 3.78 17.86
N VAL A 177 14.13 3.55 16.57
CA VAL A 177 14.21 4.60 15.53
C VAL A 177 12.94 5.45 15.44
N ILE A 178 11.85 5.05 16.09
CA ILE A 178 10.56 5.74 15.99
C ILE A 178 10.66 7.13 16.62
N GLU A 179 10.39 8.14 15.79
CA GLU A 179 10.39 9.54 16.16
C GLU A 179 9.07 10.21 15.70
N PRO A 180 8.66 11.32 16.33
CA PRO A 180 7.51 12.10 15.87
C PRO A 180 7.70 12.57 14.41
N HIS A 181 6.59 12.62 13.68
CA HIS A 181 6.53 13.24 12.34
C HIS A 181 6.72 14.77 12.45
N GLU A 182 7.23 15.39 11.36
CA GLU A 182 7.48 16.84 11.35
C GLU A 182 6.32 17.60 10.67
N ALA A 183 6.21 17.53 9.37
CA ALA A 183 5.26 18.33 8.57
C ALA A 183 4.38 17.42 7.72
N PRO A 184 3.30 16.85 8.25
CA PRO A 184 2.51 15.89 7.52
C PRO A 184 1.78 16.52 6.33
N ILE A 185 1.79 15.77 5.24
CA ILE A 185 0.93 16.00 4.07
C ILE A 185 0.03 14.77 3.89
N VAL A 186 -0.94 14.85 2.98
CA VAL A 186 -1.65 13.65 2.55
C VAL A 186 -0.72 12.82 1.68
N CYS A 187 -0.33 11.64 2.17
CA CYS A 187 0.54 10.67 1.52
C CYS A 187 -0.23 9.43 1.10
N HIS A 188 0.38 8.56 0.30
CA HIS A 188 -0.20 7.30 -0.15
C HIS A 188 -0.24 6.25 0.98
N ARG A 189 0.81 6.15 1.76
CA ARG A 189 1.00 5.29 2.94
C ARG A 189 1.01 3.78 2.68
N ASP A 190 1.10 3.35 1.40
CA ASP A 190 1.11 1.93 1.02
C ASP A 190 1.90 1.70 -0.29
N LEU A 191 3.12 2.27 -0.35
CA LEU A 191 3.97 2.23 -1.55
C LEU A 191 4.91 1.03 -1.58
N TRP A 192 4.38 -0.15 -1.26
CA TRP A 192 5.09 -1.43 -1.44
C TRP A 192 5.12 -1.86 -2.90
N ALA A 193 5.96 -2.84 -3.22
CA ALA A 193 6.08 -3.39 -4.57
C ALA A 193 4.76 -3.99 -5.13
N ASP A 194 3.78 -4.24 -4.28
CA ASP A 194 2.45 -4.68 -4.67
C ASP A 194 1.60 -3.54 -5.25
N ASN A 195 1.89 -2.29 -4.88
CA ASN A 195 1.15 -1.09 -5.30
C ASN A 195 1.97 -0.16 -6.21
N VAL A 196 3.27 -0.42 -6.36
CA VAL A 196 4.15 0.29 -7.31
C VAL A 196 4.64 -0.72 -8.34
N LEU A 197 4.03 -0.72 -9.52
CA LEU A 197 4.16 -1.78 -10.50
C LEU A 197 4.66 -1.23 -11.84
N ALA A 198 5.25 -2.09 -12.69
CA ALA A 198 5.51 -1.73 -14.06
C ALA A 198 4.26 -1.92 -14.92
N THR A 199 3.99 -0.99 -15.82
CA THR A 199 3.06 -1.19 -16.92
C THR A 199 3.71 -2.05 -18.00
N ARG A 200 2.92 -2.56 -18.96
CA ARG A 200 3.45 -3.37 -20.06
C ARG A 200 4.50 -2.64 -20.91
N ASP A 201 4.43 -1.30 -21.02
CA ASP A 201 5.39 -0.46 -21.71
C ASP A 201 6.55 0.01 -20.81
N GLY A 202 6.67 -0.52 -19.58
CA GLY A 202 7.77 -0.31 -18.65
C GLY A 202 7.71 0.98 -17.82
N ARG A 203 6.62 1.75 -17.87
CA ARG A 203 6.42 2.90 -16.97
C ARG A 203 6.07 2.42 -15.56
N VAL A 204 6.42 3.19 -14.55
CA VAL A 204 6.00 2.95 -13.16
C VAL A 204 4.58 3.45 -12.98
N CYS A 205 3.69 2.56 -12.54
CA CYS A 205 2.29 2.83 -12.23
C CYS A 205 2.05 2.64 -10.73
N VAL A 206 1.37 3.58 -10.10
CA VAL A 206 0.95 3.49 -8.69
C VAL A 206 -0.53 3.18 -8.63
N ILE A 207 -0.90 2.22 -7.81
CA ILE A 207 -2.30 1.77 -7.62
C ILE A 207 -2.66 1.73 -6.13
N ASP A 208 -3.92 1.50 -5.85
CA ASP A 208 -4.49 1.29 -4.50
C ASP A 208 -4.31 2.47 -3.54
N PHE A 209 -5.01 3.56 -3.83
CA PHE A 209 -5.01 4.79 -3.05
C PHE A 209 -5.97 4.76 -1.84
N GLU A 210 -6.31 3.59 -1.30
CA GLU A 210 -7.28 3.49 -0.19
C GLU A 210 -6.67 3.75 1.20
N ASN A 211 -5.34 3.77 1.30
CA ASN A 211 -4.64 4.08 2.55
C ASN A 211 -4.23 5.57 2.65
N LEU A 212 -4.80 6.44 1.81
CA LEU A 212 -4.45 7.87 1.81
C LEU A 212 -4.68 8.52 3.17
N GLY A 213 -3.74 9.35 3.58
CA GLY A 213 -3.90 10.09 4.82
C GLY A 213 -2.64 10.83 5.27
N PRO A 214 -2.72 11.48 6.44
CA PRO A 214 -1.61 12.21 7.02
C PRO A 214 -0.38 11.32 7.22
N ALA A 215 0.76 11.73 6.68
CA ALA A 215 2.07 11.13 6.98
C ALA A 215 3.18 12.16 6.70
N ASP A 216 4.34 11.96 7.31
CA ASP A 216 5.54 12.73 6.99
C ASP A 216 6.11 12.22 5.66
N PRO A 217 6.20 13.05 4.61
CA PRO A 217 6.73 12.62 3.32
C PRO A 217 8.19 12.14 3.38
N SER A 218 8.96 12.53 4.41
CA SER A 218 10.31 12.00 4.63
C SER A 218 10.29 10.57 5.13
N GLN A 219 9.26 10.19 5.89
CA GLN A 219 9.07 8.83 6.36
C GLN A 219 8.56 7.93 5.21
N GLU A 220 7.65 8.41 4.37
CA GLU A 220 7.22 7.66 3.19
C GLU A 220 8.36 7.50 2.16
N LEU A 221 9.18 8.54 1.93
CA LEU A 221 10.38 8.43 1.10
C LEU A 221 11.35 7.37 1.64
N ALA A 222 11.57 7.34 2.96
CA ALA A 222 12.47 6.35 3.57
C ALA A 222 11.96 4.92 3.40
N MET A 223 10.64 4.70 3.51
CA MET A 223 9.99 3.42 3.23
C MET A 223 10.22 2.98 1.78
N VAL A 224 9.99 3.87 0.81
CA VAL A 224 10.19 3.58 -0.62
C VAL A 224 11.66 3.34 -0.96
N LEU A 225 12.60 4.07 -0.33
CA LEU A 225 14.03 3.84 -0.45
C LEU A 225 14.42 2.46 0.08
N PHE A 226 13.82 2.02 1.17
CA PHE A 226 14.05 0.68 1.73
C PHE A 226 13.49 -0.39 0.79
N GLU A 227 12.23 -0.27 0.35
CA GLU A 227 11.57 -1.27 -0.49
C GLU A 227 12.28 -1.46 -1.84
N PHE A 228 12.73 -0.39 -2.50
CA PHE A 228 13.27 -0.45 -3.85
C PHE A 228 14.79 -0.29 -3.95
N GLY A 229 15.49 -0.05 -2.84
CA GLY A 229 16.91 0.26 -2.85
C GLY A 229 17.78 -0.41 -1.78
N ASP A 230 17.22 -1.08 -0.77
CA ASP A 230 18.01 -1.59 0.36
C ASP A 230 19.08 -2.60 -0.04
N ASP A 231 18.80 -3.47 -0.97
CA ASP A 231 19.72 -4.52 -1.42
C ASP A 231 20.89 -4.00 -2.30
N ASP A 232 20.78 -2.75 -2.78
CA ASP A 232 21.80 -2.10 -3.60
C ASP A 232 21.87 -0.59 -3.30
N PRO A 233 22.90 -0.12 -2.57
CA PRO A 233 23.07 1.29 -2.25
C PRO A 233 23.10 2.24 -3.46
N SER A 234 23.50 1.74 -4.64
CA SER A 234 23.47 2.55 -5.86
C SER A 234 22.06 2.82 -6.34
N ARG A 235 21.15 1.87 -6.16
CA ARG A 235 19.71 2.03 -6.48
C ARG A 235 19.06 3.03 -5.54
N ALA A 236 19.31 2.92 -4.23
CA ALA A 236 18.80 3.88 -3.24
C ALA A 236 19.24 5.31 -3.58
N ARG A 237 20.54 5.49 -3.96
CA ARG A 237 21.08 6.79 -4.37
C ARG A 237 20.42 7.32 -5.64
N LEU A 238 20.24 6.48 -6.67
CA LEU A 238 19.60 6.88 -7.92
C LEU A 238 18.14 7.29 -7.69
N LEU A 239 17.38 6.52 -6.90
CA LEU A 239 16.01 6.83 -6.54
C LEU A 239 15.94 8.17 -5.80
N HIS A 240 16.74 8.35 -4.74
CA HIS A 240 16.76 9.58 -3.94
C HIS A 240 17.16 10.81 -4.78
N THR A 241 18.17 10.67 -5.65
CA THR A 241 18.59 11.74 -6.55
C THR A 241 17.45 12.12 -7.50
N ALA A 242 16.83 11.13 -8.15
CA ALA A 242 15.72 11.36 -9.08
C ALA A 242 14.50 11.99 -8.37
N TYR A 243 14.20 11.59 -7.13
CA TYR A 243 13.18 12.21 -6.31
C TYR A 243 13.46 13.70 -6.05
N ARG A 244 14.70 14.04 -5.68
CA ARG A 244 15.10 15.43 -5.42
C ARG A 244 15.11 16.29 -6.69
N ASP A 245 15.66 15.76 -7.78
CA ASP A 245 15.75 16.44 -9.06
C ASP A 245 14.36 16.72 -9.66
N ALA A 246 13.39 15.85 -9.35
CA ALA A 246 11.99 16.05 -9.71
C ALA A 246 11.22 16.98 -8.75
N GLY A 247 11.89 17.65 -7.80
CA GLY A 247 11.28 18.62 -6.89
C GLY A 247 10.53 18.00 -5.71
N GLY A 248 10.85 16.76 -5.33
CA GLY A 248 10.29 16.13 -4.14
C GLY A 248 10.67 16.91 -2.86
N PRO A 249 9.69 17.21 -1.96
CA PRO A 249 9.91 18.09 -0.81
C PRO A 249 10.67 17.42 0.33
N ALA A 250 10.64 16.10 0.42
CA ALA A 250 11.15 15.32 1.55
C ALA A 250 12.68 15.13 1.53
N ARG A 251 13.22 14.78 2.70
CA ARG A 251 14.65 14.46 2.89
C ARG A 251 14.79 13.30 3.86
N VAL A 252 15.70 12.36 3.58
CA VAL A 252 16.06 11.27 4.49
C VAL A 252 17.47 11.53 5.00
N THR A 253 17.60 11.88 6.29
CA THR A 253 18.87 12.33 6.90
C THR A 253 19.17 11.68 8.24
N ARG A 254 18.23 10.94 8.84
CA ARG A 254 18.38 10.29 10.14
C ARG A 254 17.50 9.04 10.23
N ARG A 255 17.78 8.19 11.21
CA ARG A 255 17.03 6.94 11.42
C ARG A 255 15.54 7.17 11.68
N GLY A 256 15.17 8.25 12.35
CA GLY A 256 13.77 8.59 12.65
C GLY A 256 12.88 8.77 11.41
N HIS A 257 13.46 9.02 10.23
CA HIS A 257 12.69 9.01 8.99
C HIS A 257 12.21 7.60 8.57
N PHE A 258 12.71 6.53 9.20
CA PHE A 258 12.19 5.16 8.97
C PHE A 258 11.04 4.79 9.92
N THR A 259 10.50 5.74 10.70
CA THR A 259 9.40 5.53 11.64
C THR A 259 8.22 4.82 10.99
N MET A 260 7.72 5.34 9.86
CA MET A 260 6.57 4.75 9.16
C MET A 260 6.81 3.28 8.77
N LEU A 261 7.97 2.97 8.19
CA LEU A 261 8.36 1.62 7.82
C LEU A 261 8.35 0.67 9.04
N VAL A 262 8.95 1.11 10.16
CA VAL A 262 9.08 0.29 11.37
C VAL A 262 7.75 0.11 12.08
N ALA A 263 6.96 1.20 12.20
CA ALA A 263 5.64 1.16 12.81
C ALA A 263 4.69 0.24 12.03
N GLU A 264 4.64 0.40 10.71
CA GLU A 264 3.80 -0.41 9.83
C GLU A 264 4.18 -1.88 9.89
N GLN A 265 5.47 -2.23 9.83
CA GLN A 265 5.92 -3.61 9.96
C GLN A 265 5.51 -4.22 11.30
N ALA A 266 5.62 -3.45 12.40
CA ALA A 266 5.20 -3.91 13.72
C ALA A 266 3.71 -4.23 13.77
N HIS A 267 2.88 -3.31 13.26
CA HIS A 267 1.43 -3.50 13.25
C HIS A 267 0.98 -4.62 12.29
N ILE A 268 1.62 -4.77 11.12
CA ILE A 268 1.36 -5.89 10.20
C ILE A 268 1.68 -7.21 10.88
N GLY A 269 2.83 -7.32 11.57
CA GLY A 269 3.21 -8.53 12.31
C GLY A 269 2.22 -8.88 13.40
N GLN A 270 1.82 -7.91 14.21
CA GLN A 270 0.78 -8.11 15.23
C GLN A 270 -0.55 -8.53 14.61
N LEU A 271 -0.96 -7.89 13.52
CA LEU A 271 -2.22 -8.18 12.84
C LEU A 271 -2.24 -9.60 12.28
N ALA A 272 -1.15 -10.02 11.63
CA ALA A 272 -1.01 -11.38 11.10
C ALA A 272 -1.14 -12.43 12.22
N CYS A 273 -0.44 -12.23 13.35
CA CYS A 273 -0.54 -13.10 14.53
C CYS A 273 -1.97 -13.12 15.11
N SER A 274 -2.59 -11.95 15.28
CA SER A 274 -3.93 -11.84 15.85
C SER A 274 -5.00 -12.51 14.97
N ARG A 275 -4.90 -12.34 13.65
CA ARG A 275 -5.79 -13.00 12.69
C ARG A 275 -5.58 -14.50 12.67
N TRP A 276 -4.34 -14.97 12.76
CA TRP A 276 -4.05 -16.40 12.83
C TRP A 276 -4.69 -17.06 14.04
N VAL A 277 -4.60 -16.43 15.22
CA VAL A 277 -5.26 -16.89 16.44
C VAL A 277 -6.78 -16.94 16.30
N GLY A 278 -7.38 -15.93 15.61
CA GLY A 278 -8.82 -15.86 15.37
C GLY A 278 -9.33 -16.65 14.15
N ALA A 279 -8.44 -17.31 13.41
CA ALA A 279 -8.82 -18.00 12.18
C ALA A 279 -9.75 -19.18 12.42
N SER A 280 -10.78 -19.30 11.57
CA SER A 280 -11.86 -20.28 11.70
C SER A 280 -11.60 -21.59 10.93
N SER A 281 -10.58 -21.64 10.07
CA SER A 281 -10.23 -22.81 9.25
C SER A 281 -8.73 -23.02 9.12
N ASP A 282 -8.33 -24.26 8.84
CA ASP A 282 -6.91 -24.60 8.63
C ASP A 282 -6.34 -23.90 7.40
N SER A 283 -7.10 -23.79 6.32
CA SER A 283 -6.65 -23.08 5.10
C SER A 283 -6.43 -21.58 5.34
N GLU A 284 -7.23 -20.98 6.21
CA GLU A 284 -7.04 -19.60 6.62
C GLU A 284 -5.78 -19.46 7.50
N ARG A 285 -5.57 -20.38 8.45
CA ARG A 285 -4.36 -20.43 9.27
C ARG A 285 -3.10 -20.60 8.43
N GLU A 286 -3.09 -21.49 7.46
CA GLU A 286 -1.95 -21.68 6.54
C GLU A 286 -1.62 -20.39 5.77
N ARG A 287 -2.61 -19.72 5.21
CA ARG A 287 -2.43 -18.46 4.49
C ARG A 287 -1.89 -17.35 5.42
N LEU A 288 -2.42 -17.23 6.63
CA LEU A 288 -2.00 -16.23 7.61
C LEU A 288 -0.60 -16.52 8.18
N ALA A 289 -0.25 -17.80 8.36
CA ALA A 289 1.10 -18.20 8.70
C ALA A 289 2.10 -17.83 7.60
N SER A 290 1.76 -18.09 6.34
CA SER A 290 2.58 -17.69 5.19
C SER A 290 2.77 -16.16 5.13
N TRP A 291 1.71 -15.40 5.38
CA TRP A 291 1.80 -13.94 5.43
C TRP A 291 2.71 -13.44 6.56
N PHE A 292 2.60 -14.00 7.77
CA PHE A 292 3.50 -13.66 8.86
C PHE A 292 4.97 -13.95 8.50
N LEU A 293 5.24 -15.07 7.82
CA LEU A 293 6.61 -15.49 7.48
C LEU A 293 7.33 -14.55 6.50
N GLU A 294 6.63 -13.66 5.81
CA GLU A 294 7.27 -12.61 5.00
C GLU A 294 8.13 -11.66 5.84
N ILE A 295 7.80 -11.48 7.14
CA ILE A 295 8.56 -10.61 8.06
C ILE A 295 9.93 -11.22 8.43
N PRO A 296 10.04 -12.47 8.93
CA PRO A 296 11.32 -13.10 9.20
C PRO A 296 12.16 -13.36 7.95
N ASP A 297 11.54 -13.52 6.78
CA ASP A 297 12.25 -13.73 5.51
C ASP A 297 12.91 -12.44 5.00
N ASP A 298 12.33 -11.27 5.31
CA ASP A 298 12.85 -9.95 4.90
C ASP A 298 12.73 -8.90 6.03
N PRO A 299 13.39 -9.10 7.18
CA PRO A 299 13.17 -8.27 8.36
C PRO A 299 13.77 -6.87 8.20
N VAL A 300 13.06 -5.85 8.66
CA VAL A 300 13.63 -4.52 8.87
C VAL A 300 14.59 -4.58 10.05
N THR A 301 15.84 -4.16 9.83
CA THR A 301 16.88 -4.17 10.85
C THR A 301 17.66 -2.86 10.87
N LEU A 302 18.25 -2.50 12.02
CA LEU A 302 19.09 -1.31 12.11
C LEU A 302 20.23 -1.28 11.08
N PRO A 303 20.98 -2.38 10.83
CA PRO A 303 22.02 -2.39 9.79
C PRO A 303 21.48 -2.12 8.37
N ARG A 304 20.26 -2.58 8.05
CA ARG A 304 19.64 -2.30 6.75
C ARG A 304 19.22 -0.84 6.64
N ILE A 305 18.60 -0.29 7.68
CA ILE A 305 18.28 1.15 7.78
C ILE A 305 19.55 1.99 7.61
N ASP A 306 20.63 1.66 8.32
CA ASP A 306 21.90 2.40 8.22
C ASP A 306 22.51 2.33 6.82
N ARG A 307 22.39 1.20 6.13
CA ARG A 307 22.87 1.03 4.75
C ARG A 307 22.12 1.97 3.79
N VAL A 308 20.79 2.01 3.87
CA VAL A 308 19.97 2.92 3.05
C VAL A 308 20.30 4.37 3.38
N LEU A 309 20.37 4.73 4.68
CA LEU A 309 20.69 6.08 5.13
C LEU A 309 22.05 6.53 4.60
N ALA A 310 23.10 5.70 4.75
CA ALA A 310 24.44 6.01 4.24
C ALA A 310 24.51 6.13 2.70
N ALA A 311 23.57 5.54 1.97
CA ALA A 311 23.53 5.66 0.52
C ALA A 311 22.98 7.02 0.06
N VAL A 312 22.21 7.73 0.89
CA VAL A 312 21.45 8.94 0.50
C VAL A 312 21.88 10.21 1.27
N THR A 313 22.71 10.06 2.30
CA THR A 313 23.37 11.15 3.04
C THR A 313 24.82 11.34 2.60
#